data_90306cbdb29be1293e46f5f2ff66e68a
#
_entry.id   90306cbdb29be1293e46f5f2ff66e68a
#
_cell.length_a   1.000
_cell.length_b   1.000
_cell.length_c   1.000
_cell.angle_alpha   90.00
_cell.angle_beta   90.00
_cell.angle_gamma   90.00
#
_symmetry.space_group_name_H-M   'P 1'
#
loop_
_entity.id
_entity.type
_entity.pdbx_description
1 polymer ?
#
loop_
_entity_poly.entity_id
_entity_poly.type
_entity_poly.pdbx_seq_one_letter_code
_entity_poly.pdbx_strand_id
1 'polypeptide(L)'
;MDKKLLREIIFGYRTKSGKIFDIVLLAAIILSVIGVMLDSDKAIHQKYGDSLLFIEWVFTIFFTIEYILRIYCVLDKKKYIFSTMGIIDLISIIPTYLVGFYAPIGSLIDIRIMRLIRIFRIFQLSPYLRSGHKMQIALRSSRPKIIVFILYISLMVVILGTLMYIIEGQQNGFDNIPKSIYWAVVTLTTVGYGDVVPLTTLGKTVAVFIMMLGYAIIAVPTGIVSAELSKSRTDKEQLKNQDEILEKEEQIISKETEILEKLEALEKKIESIKKS
;
A
#
# COMPACT_ATOMS: atom_id res chain seq x y z
N MET A 1 -13.29 30.52 10.99
CA MET A 1 -12.01 29.83 10.81
C MET A 1 -11.67 29.84 9.32
N ASP A 2 -10.49 30.28 8.96
CA ASP A 2 -10.15 30.55 7.56
C ASP A 2 -10.10 29.21 6.77
N LYS A 3 -10.83 29.11 5.66
CA LYS A 3 -10.92 27.89 4.83
C LYS A 3 -9.54 27.39 4.37
N LYS A 4 -8.60 28.34 4.21
CA LYS A 4 -7.20 28.02 3.86
C LYS A 4 -6.49 27.29 5.01
N LEU A 5 -6.65 27.78 6.24
CA LEU A 5 -6.06 27.18 7.44
C LEU A 5 -6.60 25.77 7.69
N LEU A 6 -7.92 25.58 7.55
CA LEU A 6 -8.59 24.27 7.68
C LEU A 6 -8.08 23.27 6.65
N ARG A 7 -7.92 23.71 5.40
CA ARG A 7 -7.38 22.88 4.33
C ARG A 7 -5.93 22.48 4.60
N GLU A 8 -5.14 23.38 5.18
CA GLU A 8 -3.76 23.10 5.54
C GLU A 8 -3.63 22.12 6.70
N ILE A 9 -4.56 22.16 7.66
CA ILE A 9 -4.61 21.18 8.77
C ILE A 9 -5.04 19.81 8.27
N ILE A 10 -6.07 19.74 7.43
CA ILE A 10 -6.69 18.46 7.01
C ILE A 10 -5.90 17.76 5.90
N PHE A 11 -5.25 18.52 4.98
CA PHE A 11 -4.53 17.98 3.84
C PHE A 11 -3.02 18.26 3.88
N GLY A 12 -2.55 19.11 4.81
CA GLY A 12 -1.16 19.55 4.93
C GLY A 12 -0.40 18.75 5.98
N TYR A 13 0.53 17.89 5.56
CA TYR A 13 1.43 17.12 6.43
C TYR A 13 2.67 17.89 6.91
N ARG A 14 2.86 19.15 6.50
CA ARG A 14 4.05 19.95 6.81
C ARG A 14 3.92 20.78 8.08
N THR A 15 2.71 21.12 8.51
CA THR A 15 2.45 21.92 9.70
C THR A 15 2.39 21.06 10.97
N LYS A 16 2.75 21.63 12.11
CA LYS A 16 2.62 20.96 13.41
C LYS A 16 1.17 20.55 13.69
N SER A 17 0.22 21.43 13.39
CA SER A 17 -1.22 21.16 13.57
C SER A 17 -1.73 20.03 12.68
N GLY A 18 -1.29 19.98 11.42
CA GLY A 18 -1.63 18.88 10.51
C GLY A 18 -1.09 17.52 11.01
N LYS A 19 0.16 17.50 11.50
CA LYS A 19 0.73 16.25 12.08
C LYS A 19 -0.03 15.77 13.32
N ILE A 20 -0.43 16.70 14.20
CA ILE A 20 -1.23 16.36 15.39
C ILE A 20 -2.60 15.82 14.96
N PHE A 21 -3.26 16.47 14.02
CA PHE A 21 -4.53 16.00 13.46
C PHE A 21 -4.40 14.58 12.89
N ASP A 22 -3.36 14.35 12.12
CA ASP A 22 -3.07 13.03 11.53
C ASP A 22 -2.85 11.97 12.62
N ILE A 23 -2.07 12.25 13.66
CA ILE A 23 -1.82 11.32 14.77
C ILE A 23 -3.10 11.01 15.53
N VAL A 24 -3.92 12.03 15.82
CA VAL A 24 -5.22 11.84 16.49
C VAL A 24 -6.17 11.00 15.65
N LEU A 25 -6.24 11.27 14.34
CA LEU A 25 -7.06 10.49 13.42
C LEU A 25 -6.57 9.04 13.35
N LEU A 26 -5.26 8.82 13.23
CA LEU A 26 -4.65 7.49 13.24
C LEU A 26 -4.99 6.72 14.53
N ALA A 27 -4.84 7.36 15.69
CA ALA A 27 -5.18 6.77 16.97
C ALA A 27 -6.68 6.43 17.05
N ALA A 28 -7.56 7.31 16.60
CA ALA A 28 -9.00 7.09 16.56
C ALA A 28 -9.37 5.90 15.66
N ILE A 29 -8.75 5.76 14.49
CA ILE A 29 -8.96 4.61 13.58
C ILE A 29 -8.55 3.32 14.28
N ILE A 30 -7.34 3.27 14.86
CA ILE A 30 -6.83 2.07 15.53
C ILE A 30 -7.74 1.69 16.71
N LEU A 31 -8.10 2.64 17.55
CA LEU A 31 -8.97 2.39 18.69
C LEU A 31 -10.38 1.93 18.27
N SER A 32 -10.93 2.50 17.19
CA SER A 32 -12.23 2.07 16.66
C SER A 32 -12.18 0.65 16.11
N VAL A 33 -11.09 0.25 15.46
CA VAL A 33 -10.89 -1.13 14.95
C VAL A 33 -10.75 -2.10 16.14
N ILE A 34 -9.99 -1.74 17.16
CA ILE A 34 -9.89 -2.54 18.39
C ILE A 34 -11.28 -2.71 19.04
N GLY A 35 -12.09 -1.64 19.08
CA GLY A 35 -13.47 -1.72 19.58
C GLY A 35 -14.31 -2.72 18.81
N VAL A 36 -14.24 -2.74 17.47
CA VAL A 36 -14.92 -3.73 16.63
C VAL A 36 -14.42 -5.15 16.88
N MET A 37 -13.11 -5.33 17.08
CA MET A 37 -12.53 -6.63 17.41
C MET A 37 -13.04 -7.15 18.76
N LEU A 38 -13.09 -6.30 19.79
CA LEU A 38 -13.63 -6.64 21.11
C LEU A 38 -15.13 -6.97 21.05
N ASP A 39 -15.91 -6.21 20.26
CA ASP A 39 -17.34 -6.45 20.06
C ASP A 39 -17.64 -7.77 19.32
N SER A 40 -16.67 -8.32 18.59
CA SER A 40 -16.80 -9.60 17.88
C SER A 40 -16.76 -10.82 18.83
N ASP A 41 -16.16 -10.68 20.00
CA ASP A 41 -16.15 -11.72 21.04
C ASP A 41 -17.48 -11.78 21.79
N LYS A 42 -18.11 -12.96 21.82
CA LYS A 42 -19.43 -13.15 22.44
C LYS A 42 -19.45 -12.84 23.93
N ALA A 43 -18.39 -13.20 24.66
CA ALA A 43 -18.31 -12.99 26.11
C ALA A 43 -18.16 -11.50 26.43
N ILE A 44 -17.32 -10.81 25.68
CA ILE A 44 -17.10 -9.36 25.81
C ILE A 44 -18.37 -8.60 25.41
N HIS A 45 -19.01 -8.99 24.30
CA HIS A 45 -20.24 -8.37 23.82
C HIS A 45 -21.38 -8.48 24.85
N GLN A 46 -21.55 -9.66 25.48
CA GLN A 46 -22.57 -9.85 26.52
C GLN A 46 -22.35 -8.97 27.78
N LYS A 47 -21.09 -8.69 28.12
CA LYS A 47 -20.74 -7.92 29.30
C LYS A 47 -20.66 -6.43 29.09
N TYR A 48 -20.14 -6.01 27.95
CA TYR A 48 -19.78 -4.61 27.63
C TYR A 48 -20.42 -4.07 26.34
N GLY A 49 -21.37 -4.78 25.73
CA GLY A 49 -21.94 -4.45 24.44
C GLY A 49 -22.50 -3.03 24.35
N ASP A 50 -23.22 -2.57 25.38
CA ASP A 50 -23.77 -1.23 25.41
C ASP A 50 -22.69 -0.15 25.47
N SER A 51 -21.62 -0.39 26.25
CA SER A 51 -20.48 0.52 26.34
C SER A 51 -19.68 0.58 25.03
N LEU A 52 -19.48 -0.57 24.40
CA LEU A 52 -18.83 -0.65 23.09
C LEU A 52 -19.65 0.04 22.02
N LEU A 53 -20.97 -0.13 22.02
CA LEU A 53 -21.88 0.57 21.11
C LEU A 53 -21.82 2.09 21.30
N PHE A 54 -21.78 2.58 22.55
CA PHE A 54 -21.63 4.01 22.83
C PHE A 54 -20.31 4.57 22.29
N ILE A 55 -19.20 3.89 22.59
CA ILE A 55 -17.87 4.26 22.11
C ILE A 55 -17.85 4.30 20.56
N GLU A 56 -18.50 3.33 19.94
CA GLU A 56 -18.61 3.27 18.52
C GLU A 56 -19.36 4.46 17.92
N TRP A 57 -20.47 4.88 18.51
CA TRP A 57 -21.19 6.08 18.09
C TRP A 57 -20.31 7.33 18.21
N VAL A 58 -19.50 7.45 19.26
CA VAL A 58 -18.54 8.54 19.41
C VAL A 58 -17.56 8.56 18.25
N PHE A 59 -16.94 7.44 17.89
CA PHE A 59 -16.04 7.36 16.75
C PHE A 59 -16.75 7.64 15.43
N THR A 60 -17.96 7.12 15.23
CA THR A 60 -18.73 7.35 14.00
C THR A 60 -19.05 8.82 13.80
N ILE A 61 -19.47 9.53 14.86
CA ILE A 61 -19.71 10.98 14.82
C ILE A 61 -18.41 11.72 14.53
N PHE A 62 -17.31 11.34 15.15
CA PHE A 62 -15.99 11.93 14.91
C PHE A 62 -15.57 11.80 13.43
N PHE A 63 -15.66 10.60 12.84
CA PHE A 63 -15.34 10.36 11.43
C PHE A 63 -16.34 11.04 10.49
N THR A 64 -17.61 11.17 10.88
CA THR A 64 -18.59 11.92 10.10
C THR A 64 -18.24 13.40 10.02
N ILE A 65 -17.86 14.00 11.15
CA ILE A 65 -17.41 15.40 11.19
C ILE A 65 -16.16 15.58 10.33
N GLU A 66 -15.21 14.66 10.44
CA GLU A 66 -13.98 14.66 9.66
C GLU A 66 -14.28 14.59 8.15
N TYR A 67 -15.16 13.68 7.72
CA TYR A 67 -15.57 13.54 6.33
C TYR A 67 -16.25 14.79 5.79
N ILE A 68 -17.15 15.42 6.57
CA ILE A 68 -17.81 16.66 6.21
C ILE A 68 -16.77 17.79 6.06
N LEU A 69 -15.81 17.89 6.98
CA LEU A 69 -14.73 18.87 6.92
C LEU A 69 -13.86 18.68 5.68
N ARG A 70 -13.54 17.43 5.30
CA ARG A 70 -12.82 17.11 4.06
C ARG A 70 -13.58 17.60 2.83
N ILE A 71 -14.87 17.29 2.73
CA ILE A 71 -15.73 17.75 1.63
C ILE A 71 -15.79 19.28 1.57
N TYR A 72 -15.86 19.94 2.73
CA TYR A 72 -15.90 21.40 2.81
C TYR A 72 -14.60 22.06 2.31
N CYS A 73 -13.45 21.45 2.59
CA CYS A 73 -12.13 21.98 2.25
C CYS A 73 -11.69 21.73 0.80
N VAL A 74 -12.27 20.74 0.13
CA VAL A 74 -11.93 20.42 -1.27
C VAL A 74 -12.60 21.41 -2.22
N LEU A 75 -11.92 21.73 -3.34
CA LEU A 75 -12.46 22.59 -4.39
C LEU A 75 -13.59 21.91 -5.16
N ASP A 76 -13.39 20.65 -5.51
CA ASP A 76 -14.30 19.84 -6.33
C ASP A 76 -14.96 18.74 -5.49
N LYS A 77 -16.05 19.10 -4.83
CA LYS A 77 -16.79 18.24 -3.88
C LYS A 77 -17.21 16.90 -4.50
N LYS A 78 -17.78 16.93 -5.72
CA LYS A 78 -18.23 15.72 -6.42
C LYS A 78 -17.06 14.79 -6.71
N LYS A 79 -15.95 15.33 -7.21
CA LYS A 79 -14.73 14.54 -7.51
C LYS A 79 -14.16 13.88 -6.26
N TYR A 80 -14.23 14.53 -5.09
CA TYR A 80 -13.78 13.94 -3.84
C TYR A 80 -14.68 12.81 -3.38
N ILE A 81 -16.00 13.00 -3.35
CA ILE A 81 -16.98 11.98 -2.91
C ILE A 81 -16.85 10.70 -3.73
N PHE A 82 -16.65 10.81 -5.05
CA PHE A 82 -16.45 9.65 -5.94
C PHE A 82 -14.97 9.23 -6.07
N SER A 83 -14.06 9.84 -5.34
CA SER A 83 -12.67 9.38 -5.26
C SER A 83 -12.56 8.14 -4.38
N THR A 84 -11.50 7.36 -4.59
CA THR A 84 -11.20 6.18 -3.74
C THR A 84 -11.20 6.54 -2.25
N MET A 85 -10.64 7.70 -1.88
CA MET A 85 -10.60 8.17 -0.49
C MET A 85 -11.99 8.51 0.04
N GLY A 86 -12.77 9.27 -0.72
CA GLY A 86 -14.13 9.66 -0.31
C GLY A 86 -15.07 8.46 -0.18
N ILE A 87 -14.92 7.44 -1.05
CA ILE A 87 -15.68 6.19 -0.97
C ILE A 87 -15.28 5.38 0.27
N ILE A 88 -13.98 5.29 0.58
CA ILE A 88 -13.49 4.61 1.78
C ILE A 88 -14.03 5.28 3.05
N ASP A 89 -13.97 6.61 3.12
CA ASP A 89 -14.50 7.36 4.25
C ASP A 89 -16.01 7.10 4.41
N LEU A 90 -16.76 7.11 3.30
CA LEU A 90 -18.21 6.88 3.31
C LEU A 90 -18.57 5.45 3.75
N ILE A 91 -17.90 4.42 3.20
CA ILE A 91 -18.10 3.00 3.58
C ILE A 91 -17.78 2.78 5.06
N SER A 92 -16.88 3.56 5.62
CA SER A 92 -16.49 3.46 7.03
C SER A 92 -17.56 3.98 8.00
N ILE A 93 -18.43 4.87 7.54
CA ILE A 93 -19.43 5.56 8.36
C ILE A 93 -20.82 4.92 8.20
N ILE A 94 -21.22 4.59 6.97
CA ILE A 94 -22.56 4.11 6.61
C ILE A 94 -23.04 2.92 7.46
N PRO A 95 -22.24 1.86 7.74
CA PRO A 95 -22.72 0.69 8.44
C PRO A 95 -23.29 0.99 9.83
N THR A 96 -22.70 1.92 10.56
CA THR A 96 -23.20 2.30 11.89
C THR A 96 -24.58 2.98 11.82
N TYR A 97 -24.76 3.87 10.86
CA TYR A 97 -26.05 4.52 10.66
C TYR A 97 -27.12 3.52 10.18
N LEU A 98 -26.77 2.61 9.25
CA LEU A 98 -27.69 1.57 8.80
C LEU A 98 -28.14 0.67 9.96
N VAL A 99 -27.24 0.22 10.81
CA VAL A 99 -27.58 -0.57 12.00
C VAL A 99 -28.47 0.23 12.96
N GLY A 100 -28.16 1.50 13.18
CA GLY A 100 -28.95 2.35 14.08
C GLY A 100 -30.39 2.61 13.61
N PHE A 101 -30.60 2.75 12.29
CA PHE A 101 -31.91 3.07 11.73
C PHE A 101 -32.73 1.84 11.30
N TYR A 102 -32.06 0.76 10.85
CA TYR A 102 -32.72 -0.42 10.28
C TYR A 102 -32.69 -1.67 11.21
N ALA A 103 -32.03 -1.60 12.37
CA ALA A 103 -31.99 -2.71 13.32
C ALA A 103 -33.36 -3.32 13.68
N PRO A 104 -34.47 -2.58 13.69
CA PRO A 104 -35.78 -3.16 13.98
C PRO A 104 -36.36 -4.06 12.87
N ILE A 105 -35.82 -4.03 11.66
CA ILE A 105 -36.46 -4.57 10.45
C ILE A 105 -35.71 -5.79 9.87
N GLY A 106 -34.43 -6.00 10.24
CA GLY A 106 -33.56 -7.03 9.65
C GLY A 106 -33.38 -8.29 10.51
N SER A 107 -32.92 -9.37 9.87
CA SER A 107 -32.48 -10.57 10.57
C SER A 107 -31.23 -10.30 11.43
N LEU A 108 -31.07 -11.03 12.54
CA LEU A 108 -29.91 -10.90 13.43
C LEU A 108 -28.56 -11.13 12.70
N ILE A 109 -28.60 -11.89 11.61
CA ILE A 109 -27.41 -12.16 10.76
C ILE A 109 -27.01 -10.90 9.99
N ASP A 110 -27.94 -10.16 9.43
CA ASP A 110 -27.68 -8.95 8.65
C ASP A 110 -27.06 -7.85 9.51
N ILE A 111 -27.55 -7.70 10.74
CA ILE A 111 -27.01 -6.75 11.73
C ILE A 111 -25.55 -7.11 12.09
N ARG A 112 -25.24 -8.41 12.23
CA ARG A 112 -23.89 -8.87 12.56
C ARG A 112 -22.90 -8.59 11.43
N ILE A 113 -23.30 -8.86 10.17
CA ILE A 113 -22.49 -8.57 8.98
C ILE A 113 -22.22 -7.07 8.88
N MET A 114 -23.24 -6.23 9.05
CA MET A 114 -23.10 -4.78 9.02
C MET A 114 -22.13 -4.27 10.10
N ARG A 115 -22.10 -4.88 11.28
CA ARG A 115 -21.11 -4.55 12.31
C ARG A 115 -19.69 -4.87 11.84
N LEU A 116 -19.46 -6.04 11.22
CA LEU A 116 -18.12 -6.46 10.76
C LEU A 116 -17.59 -5.58 9.61
N ILE A 117 -18.48 -5.05 8.74
CA ILE A 117 -18.08 -4.13 7.66
C ILE A 117 -17.35 -2.88 8.19
N ARG A 118 -17.59 -2.49 9.44
CA ARG A 118 -16.91 -1.35 10.09
C ARG A 118 -15.40 -1.51 10.17
N ILE A 119 -14.85 -2.73 10.09
CA ILE A 119 -13.40 -2.98 10.06
C ILE A 119 -12.74 -2.30 8.83
N PHE A 120 -13.50 -2.01 7.78
CA PHE A 120 -13.00 -1.27 6.63
C PHE A 120 -12.55 0.17 6.93
N ARG A 121 -12.85 0.69 8.15
CA ARG A 121 -12.25 1.94 8.65
C ARG A 121 -10.72 1.90 8.61
N ILE A 122 -10.10 0.73 8.67
CA ILE A 122 -8.65 0.57 8.54
C ILE A 122 -8.12 1.12 7.21
N PHE A 123 -8.93 1.13 6.15
CA PHE A 123 -8.53 1.70 4.86
C PHE A 123 -8.45 3.24 4.87
N GLN A 124 -9.00 3.90 5.89
CA GLN A 124 -8.80 5.34 6.11
C GLN A 124 -7.33 5.68 6.44
N LEU A 125 -6.51 4.66 6.79
CA LEU A 125 -5.06 4.79 6.92
C LEU A 125 -4.33 5.03 5.59
N SER A 126 -5.01 4.82 4.46
CA SER A 126 -4.44 4.96 3.11
C SER A 126 -3.71 6.29 2.85
N PRO A 127 -4.13 7.48 3.35
CA PRO A 127 -3.37 8.73 3.19
C PRO A 127 -1.99 8.68 3.84
N TYR A 128 -1.82 7.95 4.94
CA TYR A 128 -0.55 7.81 5.66
C TYR A 128 0.48 6.95 4.91
N LEU A 129 0.00 6.09 4.00
CA LEU A 129 0.84 5.26 3.16
C LEU A 129 1.45 6.04 1.96
N ARG A 130 1.21 7.35 1.85
CA ARG A 130 1.79 8.21 0.77
C ARG A 130 3.31 8.24 0.77
N SER A 131 3.95 7.98 1.91
CA SER A 131 5.41 7.77 1.98
C SER A 131 5.87 6.58 1.13
N GLY A 132 4.98 5.66 0.83
CA GLY A 132 5.19 4.52 -0.07
C GLY A 132 5.13 4.87 -1.57
N HIS A 133 5.08 6.15 -1.97
CA HIS A 133 4.98 6.51 -3.39
C HIS A 133 6.10 5.90 -4.23
N LYS A 134 7.33 5.86 -3.71
CA LYS A 134 8.47 5.21 -4.37
C LYS A 134 8.24 3.70 -4.53
N MET A 135 7.72 3.05 -3.49
CA MET A 135 7.36 1.64 -3.52
C MET A 135 6.22 1.37 -4.51
N GLN A 136 5.21 2.24 -4.55
CA GLN A 136 4.09 2.12 -5.49
C GLN A 136 4.54 2.25 -6.94
N ILE A 137 5.47 3.17 -7.24
CA ILE A 137 6.07 3.30 -8.57
C ILE A 137 6.85 2.02 -8.92
N ALA A 138 7.72 1.54 -8.04
CA ALA A 138 8.49 0.33 -8.26
C ALA A 138 7.60 -0.90 -8.48
N LEU A 139 6.54 -1.07 -7.68
CA LEU A 139 5.56 -2.14 -7.86
C LEU A 139 4.82 -2.02 -9.20
N ARG A 140 4.47 -0.80 -9.60
CA ARG A 140 3.79 -0.57 -10.89
C ARG A 140 4.68 -0.89 -12.08
N SER A 141 5.96 -0.51 -12.03
CA SER A 141 6.96 -0.84 -13.05
C SER A 141 7.25 -2.34 -13.10
N SER A 142 7.21 -3.00 -11.94
CA SER A 142 7.46 -4.45 -11.83
C SER A 142 6.23 -5.31 -12.15
N ARG A 143 5.04 -4.73 -12.35
CA ARG A 143 3.79 -5.46 -12.59
C ARG A 143 3.89 -6.57 -13.64
N PRO A 144 4.44 -6.34 -14.86
CA PRO A 144 4.50 -7.40 -15.86
C PRO A 144 5.32 -8.59 -15.38
N LYS A 145 6.46 -8.34 -14.73
CA LYS A 145 7.34 -9.37 -14.19
C LYS A 145 6.65 -10.17 -13.08
N ILE A 146 5.94 -9.46 -12.18
CA ILE A 146 5.19 -10.06 -11.07
C ILE A 146 4.04 -10.93 -11.59
N ILE A 147 3.29 -10.48 -12.60
CA ILE A 147 2.18 -11.24 -13.20
C ILE A 147 2.69 -12.54 -13.81
N VAL A 148 3.77 -12.48 -14.60
CA VAL A 148 4.39 -13.67 -15.20
C VAL A 148 4.86 -14.64 -14.12
N PHE A 149 5.47 -14.12 -13.06
CA PHE A 149 5.92 -14.90 -11.92
C PHE A 149 4.74 -15.60 -11.21
N ILE A 150 3.66 -14.88 -10.91
CA ILE A 150 2.46 -15.45 -10.26
C ILE A 150 1.85 -16.54 -11.14
N LEU A 151 1.78 -16.33 -12.47
CA LEU A 151 1.29 -17.31 -13.41
C LEU A 151 2.13 -18.59 -13.39
N TYR A 152 3.45 -18.44 -13.39
CA TYR A 152 4.39 -19.57 -13.29
C TYR A 152 4.19 -20.34 -11.98
N ILE A 153 4.11 -19.65 -10.84
CA ILE A 153 3.87 -20.30 -9.54
C ILE A 153 2.52 -20.98 -9.49
N SER A 154 1.47 -20.35 -10.02
CA SER A 154 0.14 -20.97 -10.08
C SER A 154 0.15 -22.29 -10.87
N LEU A 155 0.85 -22.32 -11.99
CA LEU A 155 1.02 -23.54 -12.77
C LEU A 155 1.80 -24.61 -12.01
N MET A 156 2.92 -24.21 -11.37
CA MET A 156 3.74 -25.11 -10.55
C MET A 156 2.93 -25.71 -9.39
N VAL A 157 2.14 -24.92 -8.71
CA VAL A 157 1.27 -25.36 -7.60
C VAL A 157 0.26 -26.41 -8.07
N VAL A 158 -0.36 -26.21 -9.24
CA VAL A 158 -1.29 -27.20 -9.83
C VAL A 158 -0.59 -28.50 -10.17
N ILE A 159 0.59 -28.41 -10.81
CA ILE A 159 1.37 -29.61 -11.20
C ILE A 159 1.82 -30.39 -9.95
N LEU A 160 2.44 -29.70 -8.98
CA LEU A 160 2.98 -30.33 -7.77
C LEU A 160 1.87 -30.85 -6.86
N GLY A 161 0.76 -30.12 -6.72
CA GLY A 161 -0.41 -30.60 -6.00
C GLY A 161 -1.03 -31.84 -6.63
N THR A 162 -1.17 -31.87 -7.96
CA THR A 162 -1.67 -33.04 -8.68
C THR A 162 -0.71 -34.22 -8.55
N LEU A 163 0.60 -33.99 -8.62
CA LEU A 163 1.60 -35.01 -8.39
C LEU A 163 1.47 -35.65 -7.00
N MET A 164 1.32 -34.82 -5.97
CA MET A 164 1.13 -35.32 -4.60
C MET A 164 -0.19 -36.06 -4.41
N TYR A 165 -1.27 -35.66 -5.09
CA TYR A 165 -2.52 -36.39 -5.11
C TYR A 165 -2.34 -37.82 -5.67
N ILE A 166 -1.54 -37.98 -6.73
CA ILE A 166 -1.26 -39.27 -7.34
C ILE A 166 -0.40 -40.16 -6.43
N ILE A 167 0.60 -39.57 -5.75
CA ILE A 167 1.55 -40.30 -4.90
C ILE A 167 0.90 -40.72 -3.59
N GLU A 168 0.22 -39.83 -2.89
CA GLU A 168 -0.33 -40.09 -1.56
C GLU A 168 -1.74 -40.68 -1.61
N GLY A 169 -2.61 -40.19 -2.49
CA GLY A 169 -3.97 -40.65 -2.65
C GLY A 169 -4.89 -40.35 -1.45
N GLN A 170 -6.14 -40.81 -1.56
CA GLN A 170 -7.18 -40.56 -0.56
C GLN A 170 -6.88 -41.15 0.83
N GLN A 171 -6.18 -42.28 0.89
CA GLN A 171 -5.87 -42.94 2.16
C GLN A 171 -4.96 -42.16 3.09
N ASN A 172 -4.18 -41.24 2.52
CA ASN A 172 -3.18 -40.43 3.25
C ASN A 172 -3.58 -38.96 3.38
N GLY A 173 -4.87 -38.64 3.23
CA GLY A 173 -5.38 -37.29 3.46
C GLY A 173 -5.32 -36.35 2.24
N PHE A 174 -4.85 -36.83 1.09
CA PHE A 174 -4.91 -36.11 -0.19
C PHE A 174 -6.16 -36.53 -0.98
N ASP A 175 -7.35 -36.26 -0.43
CA ASP A 175 -8.65 -36.77 -0.86
C ASP A 175 -9.03 -36.35 -2.27
N ASN A 176 -8.57 -35.20 -2.72
CA ASN A 176 -8.87 -34.61 -4.03
C ASN A 176 -7.78 -33.63 -4.47
N ILE A 177 -7.78 -33.31 -5.77
CA ILE A 177 -6.80 -32.41 -6.37
C ILE A 177 -6.84 -31.00 -5.72
N PRO A 178 -7.99 -30.35 -5.47
CA PRO A 178 -8.01 -29.04 -4.78
C PRO A 178 -7.34 -29.05 -3.40
N LYS A 179 -7.53 -30.08 -2.59
CA LYS A 179 -6.89 -30.22 -1.28
C LYS A 179 -5.38 -30.42 -1.40
N SER A 180 -4.96 -31.16 -2.42
CA SER A 180 -3.55 -31.36 -2.73
C SER A 180 -2.87 -30.09 -3.26
N ILE A 181 -3.59 -29.29 -4.05
CA ILE A 181 -3.17 -27.95 -4.46
C ILE A 181 -3.05 -27.02 -3.25
N TYR A 182 -4.02 -27.04 -2.33
CA TYR A 182 -3.95 -26.28 -1.09
C TYR A 182 -2.68 -26.65 -0.30
N TRP A 183 -2.37 -27.94 -0.13
CA TRP A 183 -1.14 -28.39 0.50
C TRP A 183 0.12 -27.84 -0.22
N ALA A 184 0.15 -27.89 -1.56
CA ALA A 184 1.25 -27.37 -2.33
C ALA A 184 1.44 -25.87 -2.16
N VAL A 185 0.35 -25.07 -2.11
CA VAL A 185 0.39 -23.65 -1.80
C VAL A 185 0.99 -23.41 -0.43
N VAL A 186 0.45 -24.08 0.60
CA VAL A 186 0.88 -23.93 2.00
C VAL A 186 2.36 -24.28 2.18
N THR A 187 2.83 -25.30 1.46
CA THR A 187 4.21 -25.78 1.50
C THR A 187 5.16 -24.83 0.75
N LEU A 188 4.82 -24.44 -0.49
CA LEU A 188 5.64 -23.54 -1.31
C LEU A 188 5.73 -22.13 -0.74
N THR A 189 4.67 -21.66 -0.07
CA THR A 189 4.68 -20.37 0.63
C THR A 189 5.36 -20.43 1.99
N THR A 190 5.89 -21.60 2.38
CA THR A 190 6.56 -21.85 3.68
C THR A 190 5.68 -21.61 4.92
N VAL A 191 4.34 -21.64 4.77
CA VAL A 191 3.39 -21.51 5.89
C VAL A 191 3.36 -22.77 6.74
N GLY A 192 3.12 -23.95 6.11
CA GLY A 192 3.24 -25.27 6.76
C GLY A 192 2.27 -25.49 7.92
N TYR A 193 0.96 -25.34 7.72
CA TYR A 193 -0.03 -25.57 8.79
C TYR A 193 0.05 -26.98 9.40
N GLY A 194 0.47 -27.99 8.61
CA GLY A 194 0.59 -29.37 9.08
C GLY A 194 -0.73 -30.13 9.17
N ASP A 195 -1.81 -29.58 8.66
CA ASP A 195 -3.13 -30.19 8.59
C ASP A 195 -3.23 -31.25 7.49
N VAL A 196 -2.42 -31.14 6.45
CA VAL A 196 -2.20 -32.13 5.40
C VAL A 196 -0.70 -32.33 5.24
N VAL A 197 -0.22 -33.58 5.35
CA VAL A 197 1.20 -33.93 5.25
C VAL A 197 1.38 -35.26 4.52
N PRO A 198 2.44 -35.43 3.69
CA PRO A 198 2.72 -36.68 3.05
C PRO A 198 3.12 -37.77 4.09
N LEU A 199 2.56 -38.96 3.95
CA LEU A 199 2.81 -40.09 4.84
C LEU A 199 3.75 -41.10 4.22
N THR A 200 3.71 -41.29 2.89
CA THR A 200 4.56 -42.22 2.18
C THR A 200 6.01 -41.77 2.10
N THR A 201 6.94 -42.68 1.99
CA THR A 201 8.37 -42.36 1.82
C THR A 201 8.60 -41.55 0.53
N LEU A 202 7.92 -41.94 -0.56
CA LEU A 202 8.04 -41.28 -1.85
C LEU A 202 7.47 -39.84 -1.76
N GLY A 203 6.28 -39.65 -1.16
CA GLY A 203 5.68 -38.32 -0.97
C GLY A 203 6.52 -37.41 -0.09
N LYS A 204 7.12 -37.94 0.99
CA LYS A 204 8.07 -37.19 1.84
C LYS A 204 9.31 -36.74 1.06
N THR A 205 9.85 -37.63 0.21
CA THR A 205 11.01 -37.30 -0.62
C THR A 205 10.68 -36.18 -1.61
N VAL A 206 9.54 -36.26 -2.29
CA VAL A 206 9.07 -35.24 -3.21
C VAL A 206 8.78 -33.92 -2.45
N ALA A 207 8.19 -34.01 -1.26
CA ALA A 207 7.93 -32.84 -0.43
C ALA A 207 9.22 -32.06 -0.07
N VAL A 208 10.34 -32.75 0.20
CA VAL A 208 11.64 -32.10 0.45
C VAL A 208 12.05 -31.24 -0.75
N PHE A 209 11.96 -31.74 -1.98
CA PHE A 209 12.26 -30.98 -3.19
C PHE A 209 11.31 -29.78 -3.34
N ILE A 210 10.03 -29.97 -3.07
CA ILE A 210 9.03 -28.89 -3.12
C ILE A 210 9.34 -27.80 -2.09
N MET A 211 9.75 -28.15 -0.88
CA MET A 211 10.15 -27.19 0.16
C MET A 211 11.40 -26.40 -0.25
N MET A 212 12.39 -27.03 -0.87
CA MET A 212 13.57 -26.34 -1.38
C MET A 212 13.21 -25.35 -2.50
N LEU A 213 12.29 -25.70 -3.40
CA LEU A 213 11.76 -24.80 -4.41
C LEU A 213 11.01 -23.62 -3.77
N GLY A 214 10.24 -23.86 -2.71
CA GLY A 214 9.51 -22.82 -1.97
C GLY A 214 10.45 -21.71 -1.46
N TYR A 215 11.61 -22.07 -0.93
CA TYR A 215 12.60 -21.10 -0.50
C TYR A 215 13.10 -20.21 -1.66
N ALA A 216 13.40 -20.81 -2.81
CA ALA A 216 13.83 -20.07 -4.00
C ALA A 216 12.73 -19.14 -4.54
N ILE A 217 11.47 -19.56 -4.46
CA ILE A 217 10.31 -18.80 -4.95
C ILE A 217 10.13 -17.47 -4.19
N ILE A 218 10.40 -17.42 -2.89
CA ILE A 218 10.25 -16.17 -2.10
C ILE A 218 11.32 -15.13 -2.50
N ALA A 219 12.49 -15.57 -2.92
CA ALA A 219 13.59 -14.68 -3.30
C ALA A 219 13.30 -13.88 -4.59
N VAL A 220 12.53 -14.43 -5.53
CA VAL A 220 12.30 -13.80 -6.84
C VAL A 220 11.49 -12.50 -6.77
N PRO A 221 10.31 -12.42 -6.15
CA PRO A 221 9.57 -11.16 -6.03
C PRO A 221 10.36 -10.08 -5.27
N THR A 222 11.04 -10.49 -4.20
CA THR A 222 11.89 -9.59 -3.41
C THR A 222 13.03 -9.03 -4.26
N GLY A 223 13.68 -9.86 -5.05
CA GLY A 223 14.73 -9.44 -5.99
C GLY A 223 14.22 -8.50 -7.07
N ILE A 224 13.07 -8.78 -7.68
CA ILE A 224 12.45 -7.94 -8.70
C ILE A 224 12.15 -6.53 -8.16
N VAL A 225 11.52 -6.43 -6.99
CA VAL A 225 11.18 -5.15 -6.37
C VAL A 225 12.43 -4.39 -5.92
N SER A 226 13.41 -5.09 -5.33
CA SER A 226 14.69 -4.50 -4.91
C SER A 226 15.47 -3.93 -6.09
N ALA A 227 15.55 -4.65 -7.18
CA ALA A 227 16.23 -4.19 -8.41
C ALA A 227 15.57 -2.94 -8.98
N GLU A 228 14.24 -2.87 -9.01
CA GLU A 228 13.51 -1.71 -9.51
C GLU A 228 13.68 -0.48 -8.62
N LEU A 229 13.70 -0.67 -7.30
CA LEU A 229 13.98 0.41 -6.33
C LEU A 229 15.40 0.94 -6.48
N SER A 230 16.39 0.06 -6.70
CA SER A 230 17.77 0.43 -6.94
C SER A 230 17.92 1.22 -8.24
N LYS A 231 17.33 0.73 -9.34
CA LYS A 231 17.33 1.42 -10.63
C LYS A 231 16.75 2.84 -10.52
N SER A 232 15.62 3.00 -9.85
CA SER A 232 15.00 4.33 -9.64
C SER A 232 15.87 5.30 -8.83
N ARG A 233 16.81 4.82 -8.02
CA ARG A 233 17.80 5.67 -7.33
C ARG A 233 18.92 6.08 -8.28
N THR A 234 19.47 5.12 -9.02
CA THR A 234 20.56 5.35 -9.96
C THR A 234 20.15 6.32 -11.07
N ASP A 235 18.94 6.16 -11.66
CA ASP A 235 18.41 7.06 -12.67
C ASP A 235 18.30 8.51 -12.14
N LYS A 236 17.90 8.70 -10.88
CA LYS A 236 17.84 10.04 -10.27
C LYS A 236 19.21 10.66 -10.01
N GLU A 237 20.19 9.86 -9.60
CA GLU A 237 21.56 10.32 -9.43
C GLU A 237 22.18 10.70 -10.78
N GLN A 238 21.94 9.92 -11.84
CA GLN A 238 22.41 10.22 -13.17
C GLN A 238 21.81 11.53 -13.72
N LEU A 239 20.50 11.73 -13.57
CA LEU A 239 19.83 12.98 -13.95
C LEU A 239 20.42 14.18 -13.21
N LYS A 240 20.62 14.09 -11.91
CA LYS A 240 21.21 15.16 -11.12
C LYS A 240 22.65 15.48 -11.56
N ASN A 241 23.46 14.46 -11.82
CA ASN A 241 24.82 14.65 -12.31
C ASN A 241 24.82 15.28 -13.71
N GLN A 242 23.85 14.93 -14.56
CA GLN A 242 23.71 15.50 -15.89
C GLN A 242 23.32 16.98 -15.82
N ASP A 243 22.39 17.35 -14.92
CA ASP A 243 22.03 18.75 -14.70
C ASP A 243 23.21 19.58 -14.17
N GLU A 244 24.04 19.03 -13.24
CA GLU A 244 25.25 19.68 -12.73
C GLU A 244 26.32 19.85 -13.84
N ILE A 245 26.42 18.92 -14.78
CA ILE A 245 27.35 19.03 -15.92
C ILE A 245 26.89 20.12 -16.86
N LEU A 246 25.61 20.17 -17.21
CA LEU A 246 25.05 21.21 -18.07
C LEU A 246 25.24 22.61 -17.49
N GLU A 247 25.00 22.78 -16.18
CA GLU A 247 25.23 24.07 -15.52
C GLU A 247 26.69 24.51 -15.56
N LYS A 248 27.62 23.58 -15.43
CA LYS A 248 29.08 23.87 -15.58
C LYS A 248 29.45 24.20 -16.99
N GLU A 249 28.88 23.51 -17.98
CA GLU A 249 29.12 23.84 -19.41
C GLU A 249 28.63 25.26 -19.77
N GLU A 250 27.43 25.65 -19.27
CA GLU A 250 26.92 27.01 -19.46
C GLU A 250 27.84 28.07 -18.82
N GLN A 251 28.37 27.76 -17.62
CA GLN A 251 29.34 28.69 -16.96
C GLN A 251 30.66 28.80 -17.72
N ILE A 252 31.13 27.71 -18.33
CA ILE A 252 32.36 27.71 -19.14
C ILE A 252 32.16 28.55 -20.44
N ILE A 253 31.05 28.34 -21.14
CA ILE A 253 30.70 29.08 -22.36
C ILE A 253 30.58 30.59 -22.05
N SER A 254 29.95 30.95 -20.96
CA SER A 254 29.84 32.34 -20.53
C SER A 254 31.21 33.01 -20.28
N LYS A 255 32.14 32.30 -19.61
CA LYS A 255 33.51 32.78 -19.39
C LYS A 255 34.31 32.86 -20.66
N GLU A 256 34.16 31.91 -21.57
CA GLU A 256 34.83 31.90 -22.86
C GLU A 256 34.39 33.09 -23.71
N THR A 257 33.10 33.42 -23.71
CA THR A 257 32.55 34.60 -24.39
C THR A 257 33.13 35.89 -23.80
N GLU A 258 33.23 36.00 -22.44
CA GLU A 258 33.82 37.18 -21.80
C GLU A 258 35.32 37.34 -22.10
N ILE A 259 36.05 36.24 -22.26
CA ILE A 259 37.49 36.27 -22.67
C ILE A 259 37.64 36.71 -24.10
N LEU A 260 36.79 36.25 -25.02
CA LEU A 260 36.79 36.64 -26.42
C LEU A 260 36.52 38.16 -26.55
N GLU A 261 35.52 38.70 -25.84
CA GLU A 261 35.25 40.15 -25.83
C GLU A 261 36.46 40.97 -25.35
N LYS A 262 37.15 40.49 -24.30
CA LYS A 262 38.36 41.16 -23.77
C LYS A 262 39.53 41.10 -24.78
N LEU A 263 39.68 40.00 -25.50
CA LEU A 263 40.70 39.86 -26.56
C LEU A 263 40.44 40.79 -27.73
N GLU A 264 39.20 40.87 -28.22
CA GLU A 264 38.84 41.83 -29.27
C GLU A 264 39.08 43.28 -28.85
N ALA A 265 38.77 43.63 -27.60
CA ALA A 265 39.03 44.96 -27.07
C ALA A 265 40.55 45.29 -27.01
N LEU A 266 41.37 44.31 -26.64
CA LEU A 266 42.84 44.46 -26.65
C LEU A 266 43.39 44.57 -28.04
N GLU A 267 42.95 43.79 -29.03
CA GLU A 267 43.35 43.90 -30.43
C GLU A 267 43.07 45.30 -30.99
N LYS A 268 41.89 45.81 -30.75
CA LYS A 268 41.53 47.21 -31.16
C LYS A 268 42.45 48.26 -30.52
N LYS A 269 42.84 48.09 -29.27
CA LYS A 269 43.81 48.97 -28.59
C LYS A 269 45.19 48.90 -29.24
N ILE A 270 45.67 47.71 -29.57
CA ILE A 270 46.98 47.49 -30.20
C ILE A 270 46.99 48.12 -31.59
N GLU A 271 45.93 47.97 -32.39
CA GLU A 271 45.80 48.62 -33.69
C GLU A 271 45.82 50.15 -33.61
N SER A 272 45.16 50.70 -32.55
CA SER A 272 45.17 52.18 -32.36
C SER A 272 46.55 52.69 -32.00
N ILE A 273 47.34 51.97 -31.24
CA ILE A 273 48.73 52.33 -30.89
C ILE A 273 49.67 52.19 -32.07
N LYS A 274 49.46 51.24 -32.97
CA LYS A 274 50.23 51.03 -34.17
C LYS A 274 50.04 52.15 -35.30
N LYS A 275 48.88 52.84 -35.23
CA LYS A 275 48.53 53.94 -36.13
C LYS A 275 48.91 55.31 -35.57
N SER A 276 49.30 55.42 -34.36
CA SER A 276 49.84 56.62 -33.69
C SER A 276 51.38 56.67 -33.79
#